data_124c54bdccbf2d582051a4d747a67e70
#
_entry.id   124c54bdccbf2d582051a4d747a67e70
#
_cell.length_a   1.000
_cell.length_b   1.000
_cell.length_c   1.000
_cell.angle_alpha   90.00
_cell.angle_beta   90.00
_cell.angle_gamma   90.00
#
_symmetry.space_group_name_H-M   'P 1'
#
loop_
_entity.id
_entity.type
_entity.pdbx_description
1 polymer ?
#
loop_
_entity_poly.entity_id
_entity_poly.type
_entity_poly.pdbx_seq_one_letter_code
_entity_poly.pdbx_strand_id
1 'polypeptide(L)'
;YYKMTAYRGEINGMNNYGQMLLKGIGVPVNKQEGIRFLKIAADQGHVSAMNNYANILRTGDGTQADPQEACRYFKMGADRGEINAMNNYGLMLSN
;
A
#
# COMPACT_ATOMS: atom_id res chain seq x y z
N TYR A 1 -2.23 24.72 -0.31
CA TYR A 1 -2.60 24.12 -1.38
C TYR A 1 -1.51 23.81 -2.24
N TYR A 2 -0.63 24.71 -2.44
CA TYR A 2 0.53 24.35 -3.15
C TYR A 2 1.23 23.19 -2.44
N LYS A 3 1.09 23.13 -1.14
CA LYS A 3 1.58 21.99 -0.37
C LYS A 3 0.88 20.70 -0.75
N MET A 4 -0.42 20.74 -1.00
CA MET A 4 -1.15 19.55 -1.38
C MET A 4 -0.71 19.03 -2.74
N THR A 5 -0.45 19.93 -3.69
CA THR A 5 -0.01 19.52 -5.01
C THR A 5 1.38 18.91 -4.96
N ALA A 6 2.31 19.53 -4.26
CA ALA A 6 3.65 18.99 -4.10
C ALA A 6 3.62 17.70 -3.32
N TYR A 7 2.73 17.62 -2.35
CA TYR A 7 2.60 16.45 -1.50
C TYR A 7 2.15 15.23 -2.29
N ARG A 8 1.23 15.42 -3.24
CA ARG A 8 0.79 14.30 -4.07
C ARG A 8 1.93 13.71 -4.88
N GLY A 9 2.82 14.56 -5.39
CA GLY A 9 4.00 14.08 -6.09
C GLY A 9 4.92 13.29 -5.18
N GLU A 10 5.09 13.74 -3.95
CA GLU A 10 5.89 13.04 -2.97
C GLU A 10 5.26 11.71 -2.58
N ILE A 11 3.94 11.68 -2.45
CA ILE A 11 3.22 10.45 -2.10
C ILE A 11 3.36 9.40 -3.20
N ASN A 12 3.23 9.80 -4.46
CA ASN A 12 3.47 8.89 -5.58
C ASN A 12 4.89 8.37 -5.56
N GLY A 13 5.86 9.23 -5.28
CA GLY A 13 7.26 8.85 -5.17
C GLY A 13 7.50 7.88 -4.03
N MET A 14 6.84 8.09 -2.91
CA MET A 14 6.95 7.19 -1.76
C MET A 14 6.43 5.80 -2.11
N ASN A 15 5.28 5.73 -2.79
CA ASN A 15 4.74 4.44 -3.21
C ASN A 15 5.71 3.73 -4.16
N ASN A 16 6.22 4.45 -5.15
CA ASN A 16 7.15 3.87 -6.12
C ASN A 16 8.44 3.42 -5.46
N TYR A 17 9.00 4.26 -4.59
CA TYR A 17 10.24 3.93 -3.92
C TYR A 17 10.04 2.74 -2.96
N GLY A 18 8.91 2.71 -2.28
CA GLY A 18 8.56 1.58 -1.43
C GLY A 18 8.54 0.27 -2.20
N GLN A 19 7.95 0.28 -3.39
CA GLN A 19 7.92 -0.92 -4.23
C GLN A 19 9.30 -1.29 -4.74
N MET A 20 10.13 -0.30 -5.07
CA MET A 20 11.50 -0.58 -5.49
C MET A 20 12.28 -1.25 -4.37
N LEU A 21 12.11 -0.79 -3.13
CA LEU A 21 12.77 -1.39 -1.98
C LEU A 21 12.29 -2.81 -1.72
N LEU A 22 11.00 -3.07 -1.94
CA LEU A 22 10.46 -4.41 -1.74
C LEU A 22 11.00 -5.40 -2.77
N LYS A 23 11.16 -4.94 -4.00
CA LYS A 23 11.55 -5.82 -5.11
C LYS A 23 13.04 -5.77 -5.43
N GLY A 24 13.75 -4.80 -4.88
CA GLY A 24 15.18 -4.64 -5.17
C GLY A 24 15.45 -4.10 -6.57
N ILE A 25 14.58 -3.25 -7.10
CA ILE A 25 14.74 -2.71 -8.43
C ILE A 25 15.60 -1.45 -8.36
N GLY A 26 16.86 -1.56 -8.81
CA GLY A 26 17.78 -0.44 -8.81
C GLY A 26 18.33 -0.06 -7.44
N VAL A 27 17.89 -0.73 -6.37
CA VAL A 27 18.36 -0.52 -5.00
C VAL A 27 18.39 -1.88 -4.31
N PRO A 28 19.17 -2.05 -3.24
CA PRO A 28 19.13 -3.29 -2.47
C PRO A 28 17.74 -3.49 -1.85
N VAL A 29 17.32 -4.75 -1.76
CA VAL A 29 16.03 -5.08 -1.14
C VAL A 29 16.04 -4.64 0.32
N ASN A 30 15.00 -3.92 0.72
CA ASN A 30 14.78 -3.54 2.11
C ASN A 30 13.28 -3.53 2.37
N LYS A 31 12.75 -4.69 2.73
CA LYS A 31 11.30 -4.85 2.87
C LYS A 31 10.72 -3.97 3.96
N GLN A 32 11.42 -3.83 5.07
CA GLN A 32 10.92 -3.02 6.18
C GLN A 32 10.75 -1.55 5.79
N GLU A 33 11.77 -0.98 5.13
CA GLU A 33 11.67 0.40 4.67
C GLU A 33 10.62 0.54 3.58
N GLY A 34 10.55 -0.43 2.65
CA GLY A 34 9.54 -0.40 1.60
C GLY A 34 8.14 -0.40 2.18
N ILE A 35 7.89 -1.25 3.17
CA ILE A 35 6.59 -1.33 3.85
C ILE A 35 6.28 0.01 4.53
N ARG A 36 7.26 0.61 5.17
CA ARG A 36 7.06 1.90 5.85
C ARG A 36 6.65 2.98 4.87
N PHE A 37 7.31 3.04 3.71
CA PHE A 37 6.94 4.02 2.69
C PHE A 37 5.55 3.77 2.13
N LEU A 38 5.19 2.51 1.91
CA LEU A 38 3.85 2.17 1.43
C LEU A 38 2.78 2.55 2.44
N LYS A 39 3.05 2.30 3.73
CA LYS A 39 2.10 2.67 4.78
C LYS A 39 1.88 4.17 4.83
N ILE A 40 2.96 4.94 4.77
CA ILE A 40 2.86 6.40 4.78
C ILE A 40 2.03 6.87 3.58
N ALA A 41 2.32 6.36 2.40
CA ALA A 41 1.59 6.75 1.20
C ALA A 41 0.11 6.36 1.30
N ALA A 42 -0.17 5.17 1.80
CA ALA A 42 -1.55 4.71 1.98
C ALA A 42 -2.32 5.62 2.95
N ASP A 43 -1.69 5.97 4.06
CA ASP A 43 -2.31 6.83 5.06
C ASP A 43 -2.52 8.26 4.56
N GLN A 44 -1.77 8.65 3.53
CA GLN A 44 -1.96 9.95 2.89
C GLN A 44 -2.97 9.92 1.75
N GLY A 45 -3.61 8.76 1.55
CA GLY A 45 -4.69 8.66 0.57
C GLY A 45 -4.28 8.11 -0.79
N HIS A 46 -3.07 7.58 -0.94
CA HIS A 46 -2.63 7.01 -2.21
C HIS A 46 -3.27 5.64 -2.39
N VAL A 47 -4.16 5.52 -3.37
CA VAL A 47 -5.01 4.34 -3.52
C VAL A 47 -4.21 3.09 -3.85
N SER A 48 -3.24 3.20 -4.78
CA SER A 48 -2.38 2.05 -5.11
C SER A 48 -1.58 1.59 -3.90
N ALA A 49 -1.12 2.52 -3.07
CA ALA A 49 -0.37 2.17 -1.87
C ALA A 49 -1.25 1.43 -0.87
N MET A 50 -2.52 1.82 -0.76
CA MET A 50 -3.47 1.11 0.10
C MET A 50 -3.55 -0.37 -0.29
N ASN A 51 -3.72 -0.64 -1.58
CA ASN A 51 -3.80 -2.00 -2.08
C ASN A 51 -2.48 -2.74 -1.87
N ASN A 52 -1.37 -2.10 -2.16
CA ASN A 52 -0.05 -2.72 -2.01
C ASN A 52 0.26 -3.04 -0.55
N TYR A 53 -0.01 -2.09 0.34
CA TYR A 53 0.21 -2.29 1.76
C TYR A 53 -0.71 -3.39 2.31
N ALA A 54 -1.97 -3.37 1.90
CA ALA A 54 -2.92 -4.39 2.32
C ALA A 54 -2.49 -5.79 1.89
N ASN A 55 -1.96 -5.94 0.68
CA ASN A 55 -1.45 -7.23 0.22
C ASN A 55 -0.30 -7.72 1.09
N ILE A 56 0.59 -6.82 1.48
CA ILE A 56 1.69 -7.16 2.37
C ILE A 56 1.18 -7.63 3.72
N LEU A 57 0.18 -6.94 4.26
CA LEU A 57 -0.41 -7.33 5.54
C LEU A 57 -1.14 -8.66 5.45
N ARG A 58 -1.77 -8.93 4.31
CA ARG A 58 -2.48 -10.19 4.11
C ARG A 58 -1.52 -11.38 4.08
N THR A 59 -0.39 -11.20 3.40
CA THR A 59 0.55 -12.31 3.21
C THR A 59 1.60 -12.40 4.30
N GLY A 60 1.88 -11.30 4.98
CA GLY A 60 2.96 -11.25 5.97
C GLY A 60 4.35 -11.21 5.34
N ASP A 61 4.47 -10.72 4.12
CA ASP A 61 5.75 -10.66 3.43
C ASP A 61 6.57 -9.49 3.96
N GLY A 62 7.51 -9.79 4.84
CA GLY A 62 8.39 -8.79 5.43
C GLY A 62 7.85 -8.16 6.71
N THR A 63 6.66 -8.56 7.15
CA THR A 63 6.07 -8.10 8.39
C THR A 63 5.15 -9.18 8.91
N GLN A 64 4.64 -9.00 10.12
CA GLN A 64 3.68 -9.94 10.65
C GLN A 64 2.35 -9.77 9.92
N ALA A 65 1.75 -10.89 9.51
CA ALA A 65 0.46 -10.86 8.82
C ALA A 65 -0.61 -10.27 9.73
N ASP A 66 -1.44 -9.41 9.16
CA ASP A 66 -2.55 -8.77 9.91
C ASP A 66 -3.74 -8.68 8.98
N PRO A 67 -4.54 -9.77 8.89
CA PRO A 67 -5.68 -9.79 7.97
C PRO A 67 -6.72 -8.72 8.26
N GLN A 68 -6.91 -8.35 9.52
CA GLN A 68 -7.89 -7.33 9.87
C GLN A 68 -7.48 -5.96 9.32
N GLU A 69 -6.23 -5.58 9.49
CA GLU A 69 -5.72 -4.33 8.93
C GLU A 69 -5.70 -4.39 7.40
N ALA A 70 -5.34 -5.55 6.84
CA ALA A 70 -5.37 -5.72 5.40
C ALA A 70 -6.76 -5.45 4.85
N CYS A 71 -7.77 -6.01 5.50
CA CYS A 71 -9.15 -5.80 5.10
C CYS A 71 -9.54 -4.34 5.16
N ARG A 72 -9.10 -3.63 6.18
CA ARG A 72 -9.38 -2.20 6.34
C ARG A 72 -8.79 -1.39 5.19
N TYR A 73 -7.55 -1.66 4.82
CA TYR A 73 -6.91 -0.94 3.72
C TYR A 73 -7.49 -1.31 2.37
N PHE A 74 -7.86 -2.58 2.17
CA PHE A 74 -8.55 -2.98 0.94
C PHE A 74 -9.90 -2.27 0.82
N LYS A 75 -10.62 -2.16 1.93
CA LYS A 75 -11.90 -1.44 1.92
C LYS A 75 -11.70 0.03 1.57
N MET A 76 -10.68 0.66 2.15
CA MET A 76 -10.38 2.05 1.83
C MET A 76 -10.10 2.24 0.34
N GLY A 77 -9.30 1.34 -0.25
CA GLY A 77 -9.00 1.40 -1.67
C GLY A 77 -10.22 1.13 -2.52
N ALA A 78 -11.02 0.14 -2.13
CA ALA A 78 -12.25 -0.19 -2.85
C ALA A 78 -13.24 0.97 -2.84
N ASP A 79 -13.37 1.64 -1.70
CA ASP A 79 -14.26 2.79 -1.58
C ASP A 79 -13.85 3.94 -2.50
N ARG A 80 -12.60 3.95 -2.93
CA ARG A 80 -12.08 4.97 -3.84
C ARG A 80 -12.00 4.48 -5.28
N GLY A 81 -12.56 3.30 -5.56
CA GLY A 81 -12.68 2.80 -6.93
C GLY A 81 -11.50 1.99 -7.42
N GLU A 82 -10.59 1.57 -6.55
CA GLU A 82 -9.46 0.73 -6.96
C GLU A 82 -9.94 -0.70 -7.22
N ILE A 83 -9.84 -1.13 -8.47
CA ILE A 83 -10.40 -2.42 -8.89
C ILE A 83 -9.73 -3.60 -8.18
N ASN A 84 -8.41 -3.57 -8.08
CA ASN A 84 -7.69 -4.65 -7.41
C ASN A 84 -8.06 -4.73 -5.93
N ALA A 85 -8.24 -3.58 -5.29
CA ALA A 85 -8.66 -3.54 -3.90
C ALA A 85 -10.08 -4.08 -3.74
N MET A 86 -10.97 -3.78 -4.68
CA MET A 86 -12.34 -4.32 -4.65
C MET A 86 -12.32 -5.84 -4.71
N ASN A 87 -11.53 -6.39 -5.64
CA ASN A 87 -11.42 -7.83 -5.79
C ASN A 87 -10.83 -8.48 -4.54
N ASN A 88 -9.77 -7.90 -4.02
CA ASN A 88 -9.11 -8.44 -2.84
C ASN A 88 -9.99 -8.34 -1.60
N TYR A 89 -10.71 -7.24 -1.46
CA TYR A 89 -11.64 -7.07 -0.36
C TYR A 89 -12.74 -8.12 -0.42
N GLY A 90 -13.29 -8.35 -1.63
CA GLY A 90 -14.29 -9.36 -1.82
C GLY A 90 -13.79 -10.76 -1.47
N LEU A 91 -12.56 -11.08 -1.87
CA LEU A 91 -11.96 -12.37 -1.53
C LEU A 91 -11.82 -12.54 -0.02
N MET A 92 -11.41 -11.50 0.68
CA MET A 92 -11.26 -11.58 2.13
C MET A 92 -12.59 -11.75 2.83
N LEU A 93 -13.64 -11.11 2.33
CA LEU A 93 -14.97 -11.26 2.90
C LEU A 93 -15.55 -12.66 2.67
N SER A 94 -15.12 -13.33 1.60
CA SER A 94 -15.59 -14.67 1.28
C SER A 94 -14.99 -15.75 2.18
N ASN A 95 -13.87 -15.43 2.76
CA ASN A 95 -13.22 -16.37 3.66
C ASN A 95 -13.58 -16.10 5.10
#